data_b3a9888936a0412a0555007f213325d7
#
_entry.id   b3a9888936a0412a0555007f213325d7
#
_cell.length_a   1.000
_cell.length_b   1.000
_cell.length_c   1.000
_cell.angle_alpha   90.00
_cell.angle_beta   90.00
_cell.angle_gamma   90.00
#
_symmetry.space_group_name_H-M   'P 1'
#
loop_
_entity.id
_entity.type
_entity.pdbx_description
1 polymer ?
#
loop_
_entity_poly.entity_id
_entity_poly.type
_entity_poly.pdbx_seq_one_letter_code
_entity_poly.pdbx_strand_id
1 'polypeptide(L)'
;MWIQFNNAFLSIVENRDNKLELLVRARVKGDIEKIFPDADVFEDDSADYKYRAFISKAKVAAKMMFKMTDINYDNFKNSVIEIKRKNAYNNVWIELRKLQK
;
A
#
# COMPACT_ATOMS: atom_id res chain seq x y z
N MET A 1 0.37 5.74 7.06
CA MET A 1 0.95 4.38 7.15
C MET A 1 1.39 3.92 5.78
N TRP A 2 2.59 3.49 5.64
CA TRP A 2 3.11 2.90 4.41
C TRP A 2 3.06 1.39 4.51
N ILE A 3 2.51 0.74 3.50
CA ILE A 3 2.40 -0.72 3.49
C ILE A 3 2.97 -1.25 2.18
N GLN A 4 4.03 -2.05 2.28
CA GLN A 4 4.62 -2.75 1.15
C GLN A 4 4.02 -4.16 1.06
N PHE A 5 3.07 -4.33 0.14
CA PHE A 5 2.65 -5.66 -0.26
C PHE A 5 3.63 -6.17 -1.32
N ASN A 6 3.68 -7.48 -1.52
CA ASN A 6 4.57 -8.03 -2.53
C ASN A 6 4.19 -7.64 -3.98
N ASN A 7 2.97 -7.14 -4.19
CA ASN A 7 2.47 -6.73 -5.51
C ASN A 7 1.89 -5.31 -5.54
N ALA A 8 1.93 -4.57 -4.44
CA ALA A 8 1.38 -3.20 -4.37
C ALA A 8 2.03 -2.42 -3.24
N PHE A 9 2.17 -1.11 -3.41
CA PHE A 9 2.60 -0.20 -2.35
C PHE A 9 1.52 0.83 -2.10
N LEU A 10 1.05 0.92 -0.86
CA LEU A 10 -0.01 1.86 -0.46
C LEU A 10 0.47 2.78 0.65
N SER A 11 0.00 4.02 0.59
CA SER A 11 0.11 4.99 1.67
C SER A 11 -1.31 5.33 2.15
N ILE A 12 -1.60 5.04 3.41
CA ILE A 12 -2.95 5.19 3.97
C ILE A 12 -2.91 6.21 5.09
N VAL A 13 -3.78 7.21 4.98
CA VAL A 13 -3.91 8.29 5.96
C VAL A 13 -5.39 8.54 6.27
N GLU A 14 -5.66 9.40 7.24
CA GLU A 14 -7.04 9.77 7.58
C GLU A 14 -7.71 10.55 6.45
N ASN A 15 -9.03 10.46 6.38
CA ASN A 15 -9.85 11.37 5.60
C ASN A 15 -10.31 12.49 6.54
N ARG A 16 -9.86 13.72 6.30
CA ARG A 16 -10.17 14.87 7.16
C ARG A 16 -11.66 15.20 7.17
N ASP A 17 -12.36 14.94 6.07
CA ASP A 17 -13.76 15.31 5.90
C ASP A 17 -14.72 14.23 6.36
N ASN A 18 -14.25 12.98 6.54
CA ASN A 18 -15.08 11.87 6.98
C ASN A 18 -14.25 10.89 7.82
N LYS A 19 -14.50 10.89 9.13
CA LYS A 19 -13.73 10.05 10.07
C LYS A 19 -14.04 8.55 9.97
N LEU A 20 -15.06 8.17 9.22
CA LEU A 20 -15.41 6.76 8.98
C LEU A 20 -14.63 6.15 7.80
N GLU A 21 -13.92 6.99 7.04
CA GLU A 21 -13.15 6.58 5.88
C GLU A 21 -11.66 6.86 6.06
N LEU A 22 -10.85 6.13 5.30
CA LEU A 22 -9.44 6.41 5.13
C LEU A 22 -9.16 6.84 3.70
N LEU A 23 -8.12 7.64 3.51
CA LEU A 23 -7.60 7.98 2.19
C LEU A 23 -6.49 6.99 1.85
N VAL A 24 -6.75 6.13 0.87
CA VAL A 24 -5.81 5.14 0.36
C VAL A 24 -5.15 5.71 -0.89
N ARG A 25 -3.82 5.72 -0.93
CA ARG A 25 -3.06 6.36 -1.99
C ARG A 25 -2.02 5.41 -2.56
N ALA A 26 -1.73 5.56 -3.86
CA ALA A 26 -0.68 4.80 -4.54
C ALA A 26 0.05 5.66 -5.56
N ARG A 27 1.29 5.27 -5.87
CA ARG A 27 2.09 5.90 -6.92
C ARG A 27 1.94 5.19 -8.26
N VAL A 28 1.64 3.89 -8.22
CA VAL A 28 1.55 3.04 -9.41
C VAL A 28 0.10 2.75 -9.74
N LYS A 29 -0.26 2.96 -10.99
CA LYS A 29 -1.60 2.66 -11.48
C LYS A 29 -1.92 1.18 -11.24
N GLY A 30 -3.09 0.93 -10.66
CA GLY A 30 -3.55 -0.44 -10.39
C GLY A 30 -3.20 -0.96 -9.00
N ASP A 31 -2.29 -0.33 -8.27
CA ASP A 31 -1.89 -0.84 -6.95
C ASP A 31 -3.06 -0.84 -5.95
N ILE A 32 -3.91 0.17 -5.97
CA ILE A 32 -5.07 0.22 -5.08
C ILE A 32 -6.03 -0.93 -5.41
N GLU A 33 -6.33 -1.11 -6.69
CA GLU A 33 -7.30 -2.12 -7.15
C GLU A 33 -6.82 -3.56 -6.89
N LYS A 34 -5.52 -3.78 -6.85
CA LYS A 34 -4.96 -5.11 -6.49
C LYS A 34 -5.35 -5.52 -5.07
N ILE A 35 -5.49 -4.56 -4.17
CA ILE A 35 -5.81 -4.81 -2.77
C ILE A 35 -7.32 -4.60 -2.51
N PHE A 36 -7.88 -3.57 -3.11
CA PHE A 36 -9.30 -3.20 -2.97
C PHE A 36 -9.95 -3.14 -4.37
N PRO A 37 -10.37 -4.31 -4.92
CA PRO A 37 -10.87 -4.36 -6.31
C PRO A 37 -12.09 -3.48 -6.57
N ASP A 38 -12.90 -3.21 -5.53
CA ASP A 38 -14.13 -2.42 -5.66
C ASP A 38 -13.91 -0.93 -5.38
N ALA A 39 -12.67 -0.50 -5.15
CA ALA A 39 -12.37 0.89 -4.83
C ALA A 39 -12.68 1.81 -6.02
N ASP A 40 -13.25 2.97 -5.71
CA ASP A 40 -13.49 4.03 -6.68
C ASP A 40 -12.24 4.92 -6.74
N VAL A 41 -11.29 4.54 -7.61
CA VAL A 41 -10.00 5.20 -7.71
C VAL A 41 -10.09 6.42 -8.61
N PHE A 42 -9.59 7.55 -8.14
CA PHE A 42 -9.45 8.77 -8.92
C PHE A 42 -7.99 9.21 -9.01
N GLU A 43 -7.68 10.05 -9.98
CA GLU A 43 -6.35 10.57 -10.21
C GLU A 43 -6.25 12.05 -9.81
N ASP A 44 -5.11 12.42 -9.22
CA ASP A 44 -4.78 13.81 -8.92
C ASP A 44 -3.33 14.05 -9.33
N ASP A 45 -3.14 14.66 -10.50
CA ASP A 45 -1.81 14.91 -11.07
C ASP A 45 -1.01 15.95 -10.29
N SER A 46 -1.67 16.76 -9.46
CA SER A 46 -1.01 17.79 -8.65
C SER A 46 -0.53 17.27 -7.31
N ALA A 47 -0.95 16.06 -6.91
CA ALA A 47 -0.60 15.45 -5.63
C ALA A 47 0.65 14.57 -5.76
N ASP A 48 1.31 14.36 -4.62
CA ASP A 48 2.49 13.48 -4.53
C ASP A 48 2.15 12.01 -4.83
N TYR A 49 0.95 11.56 -4.44
CA TYR A 49 0.41 10.25 -4.80
C TYR A 49 -0.71 10.46 -5.82
N LYS A 50 -0.47 10.03 -7.05
CA LYS A 50 -1.39 10.28 -8.16
C LYS A 50 -2.71 9.54 -8.03
N TYR A 51 -2.68 8.30 -7.53
CA TYR A 51 -3.86 7.41 -7.46
C TYR A 51 -4.41 7.41 -6.04
N ARG A 52 -5.73 7.62 -5.91
CA ARG A 52 -6.38 7.86 -4.63
C ARG A 52 -7.77 7.24 -4.57
N ALA A 53 -8.17 6.79 -3.39
CA ALA A 53 -9.52 6.31 -3.15
C ALA A 53 -9.90 6.53 -1.69
N PHE A 54 -11.15 6.89 -1.44
CA PHE A 54 -11.70 6.90 -0.09
C PHE A 54 -12.35 5.54 0.18
N ILE A 55 -11.94 4.88 1.24
CA ILE A 55 -12.42 3.54 1.59
C ILE A 55 -12.76 3.53 3.08
N SER A 56 -13.88 2.88 3.45
CA SER A 56 -14.28 2.82 4.85
C SER A 56 -13.18 2.18 5.72
N LYS A 57 -13.01 2.68 6.94
CA LYS A 57 -12.06 2.11 7.90
C LYS A 57 -12.30 0.63 8.12
N ALA A 58 -13.58 0.23 8.20
CA ALA A 58 -13.95 -1.17 8.40
C ALA A 58 -13.46 -2.06 7.26
N LYS A 59 -13.62 -1.62 6.02
CA LYS A 59 -13.13 -2.37 4.84
C LYS A 59 -11.62 -2.46 4.82
N VAL A 60 -10.92 -1.37 5.13
CA VAL A 60 -9.46 -1.37 5.17
C VAL A 60 -8.97 -2.32 6.26
N ALA A 61 -9.53 -2.24 7.46
CA ALA A 61 -9.14 -3.10 8.58
C ALA A 61 -9.38 -4.57 8.26
N ALA A 62 -10.54 -4.92 7.69
CA ALA A 62 -10.86 -6.29 7.31
C ALA A 62 -9.87 -6.82 6.26
N LYS A 63 -9.54 -6.01 5.25
CA LYS A 63 -8.59 -6.41 4.21
C LYS A 63 -7.19 -6.63 4.80
N MET A 64 -6.75 -5.77 5.71
CA MET A 64 -5.45 -5.92 6.36
C MET A 64 -5.39 -7.22 7.19
N MET A 65 -6.46 -7.55 7.89
CA MET A 65 -6.55 -8.81 8.62
C MET A 65 -6.36 -10.01 7.68
N PHE A 66 -7.05 -10.03 6.55
CA PHE A 66 -6.91 -11.11 5.57
C PHE A 66 -5.50 -11.15 4.97
N LYS A 67 -4.92 -9.99 4.66
CA LYS A 67 -3.57 -9.94 4.11
C LYS A 67 -2.53 -10.46 5.09
N MET A 68 -2.71 -10.20 6.38
CA MET A 68 -1.82 -10.72 7.42
C MET A 68 -1.95 -12.24 7.56
N THR A 69 -3.17 -12.76 7.57
CA THR A 69 -3.40 -14.20 7.72
C THR A 69 -3.01 -15.00 6.48
N ASP A 70 -2.96 -14.35 5.31
CA ASP A 70 -2.58 -14.98 4.04
C ASP A 70 -1.07 -15.00 3.80
N ILE A 71 -0.26 -14.44 4.70
CA ILE A 71 1.19 -14.46 4.53
C ILE A 71 1.67 -15.93 4.47
N ASN A 72 2.31 -16.28 3.35
CA ASN A 72 2.79 -17.63 3.08
C ASN A 72 4.26 -17.66 2.67
N TYR A 73 4.99 -16.61 2.97
CA TYR A 73 6.42 -16.46 2.67
C TYR A 73 7.21 -16.18 3.94
N ASP A 74 8.43 -16.67 4.01
CA ASP A 74 9.37 -16.40 5.11
C ASP A 74 10.38 -15.32 4.78
N ASN A 75 10.47 -14.93 3.50
CA ASN A 75 11.34 -13.86 3.03
C ASN A 75 10.54 -12.93 2.11
N PHE A 76 10.26 -11.73 2.59
CA PHE A 76 9.43 -10.78 1.86
C PHE A 76 10.04 -10.41 0.51
N LYS A 77 11.35 -10.12 0.46
CA LYS A 77 12.00 -9.68 -0.78
C LYS A 77 11.89 -10.71 -1.89
N ASN A 78 12.01 -11.99 -1.54
CA ASN A 78 11.87 -13.08 -2.50
C ASN A 78 10.44 -13.25 -3.00
N SER A 79 9.45 -12.76 -2.26
CA SER A 79 8.04 -12.82 -2.66
C SER A 79 7.68 -11.74 -3.70
N VAL A 80 8.52 -10.74 -3.89
CA VAL A 80 8.27 -9.64 -4.84
C VAL A 80 8.80 -10.07 -6.20
N ILE A 81 7.90 -10.27 -7.17
CA ILE A 81 8.25 -10.80 -8.49
C ILE A 81 8.64 -9.69 -9.46
N GLU A 82 7.93 -8.55 -9.43
CA GLU A 82 8.19 -7.43 -10.33
C GLU A 82 9.54 -6.80 -10.00
N ILE A 83 10.47 -6.83 -10.96
CA ILE A 83 11.87 -6.43 -10.74
C ILE A 83 11.98 -4.96 -10.30
N LYS A 84 11.25 -4.07 -10.95
CA LYS A 84 11.28 -2.63 -10.61
C LYS A 84 10.81 -2.39 -9.17
N ARG A 85 9.76 -3.08 -8.76
CA ARG A 85 9.21 -3.01 -7.39
C ARG A 85 10.20 -3.61 -6.39
N LYS A 86 10.76 -4.75 -6.71
CA LYS A 86 11.75 -5.42 -5.86
C LYS A 86 12.96 -4.52 -5.60
N ASN A 87 13.46 -3.85 -6.64
CA ASN A 87 14.59 -2.93 -6.52
C ASN A 87 14.23 -1.72 -5.64
N ALA A 88 13.05 -1.14 -5.83
CA ALA A 88 12.59 -0.03 -5.00
C ALA A 88 12.48 -0.43 -3.53
N TYR A 89 11.89 -1.60 -3.25
CA TYR A 89 11.75 -2.10 -1.89
C TYR A 89 13.11 -2.43 -1.25
N ASN A 90 14.04 -2.94 -2.03
CA ASN A 90 15.39 -3.20 -1.55
C ASN A 90 16.10 -1.91 -1.11
N ASN A 91 15.91 -0.83 -1.84
CA ASN A 91 16.46 0.47 -1.47
C ASN A 91 15.86 0.99 -0.16
N VAL A 92 14.55 0.80 0.04
CA VAL A 92 13.89 1.13 1.31
C VAL A 92 14.47 0.29 2.46
N TRP A 93 14.66 -1.01 2.22
CA TRP A 93 15.25 -1.91 3.21
C TRP A 93 16.65 -1.45 3.65
N ILE A 94 17.48 -1.03 2.69
CA ILE A 94 18.82 -0.51 2.98
C ILE A 94 18.72 0.74 3.87
N GLU A 95 17.81 1.66 3.56
CA GLU A 95 17.63 2.87 4.38
C GLU A 95 17.16 2.54 5.79
N LEU A 96 16.21 1.64 5.93
CA LEU A 96 15.66 1.27 7.24
C LEU A 96 16.67 0.55 8.12
N ARG A 97 17.66 -0.15 7.53
CA ARG A 97 18.74 -0.77 8.31
C ARG A 97 19.51 0.23 9.17
N LYS A 98 19.54 1.49 8.75
CA LYS A 98 20.21 2.56 9.50
C LYS A 98 19.57 2.83 10.86
N LEU A 99 18.33 2.37 11.07
CA LEU A 99 17.66 2.46 12.37
C LEU A 99 18.18 1.44 13.37
N GLN A 100 18.79 0.39 12.91
CA GLN A 100 19.34 -0.67 13.77
C GLN A 100 20.78 -0.34 14.16
N LYS A 101 21.04 -0.45 15.44
CA LYS A 101 22.38 -0.17 15.97
C LYS A 101 23.17 -1.45 16.16
#